data_ed77979aee23a3c123238497539dac53
#
_entry.id   ed77979aee23a3c123238497539dac53
#
_cell.length_a   1.000
_cell.length_b   1.000
_cell.length_c   1.000
_cell.angle_alpha   90.00
_cell.angle_beta   90.00
_cell.angle_gamma   90.00
#
_symmetry.space_group_name_H-M   'P 1'
#
loop_
_entity.id
_entity.type
_entity.pdbx_description
1 polymer ?
#
loop_
_entity_poly.entity_id
_entity_poly.type
_entity_poly.pdbx_seq_one_letter_code
_entity_poly.pdbx_strand_id
1 'polypeptide(L)'
;MTVDSSVPRYRQNIYDVDAIVDPYPHYQRLRALGPAVWLPHQRVYAVSRYADCKAVLLDDESFVSGDGVSLNPVANRLGRGTTLNSDADDHATKRSVLAHRMTPKALRKMTTTVEEAADGVVARAMSMLDVDGVEDLATALPLSVVPDLVGWPEDGREELLRWAGATFDAMGPINCRSVGAAKAVAEMMTFAHRVVKNRSVLDGSMGHDVLAAADEGTIDPKACPALMVDYMAPSLDTTIGAISSALYLFSQHPEQWQAVRADPTLIPGAVNEVVRFESPLRAFSRKAAREVDVGGVPIPRGSRLLVIYASANRDAAEWDRPDSFDITRDAARQLGFGSGVHGCAGQGLARLETRSMLQALARRVERIELTGEPKWAVNNIIHRLERLPLELVPSRGEQA
;
A
#
# COMPACT_ATOMS: atom_id res chain seq x y z
N MET A 1 25.80 3.22 -17.96
CA MET A 1 24.74 2.68 -18.83
C MET A 1 24.33 3.81 -19.76
N THR A 2 24.56 3.66 -21.06
CA THR A 2 24.14 4.63 -22.09
C THR A 2 22.71 4.26 -22.47
N VAL A 3 21.76 5.16 -22.20
CA VAL A 3 20.37 4.98 -22.64
C VAL A 3 20.28 5.43 -24.09
N ASP A 4 19.63 4.61 -24.93
CA ASP A 4 19.39 4.93 -26.34
C ASP A 4 18.77 6.32 -26.48
N SER A 5 19.24 7.09 -27.46
CA SER A 5 18.74 8.45 -27.71
C SER A 5 17.28 8.49 -28.17
N SER A 6 16.76 7.39 -28.70
CA SER A 6 15.37 7.24 -29.13
C SER A 6 14.39 7.10 -27.95
N VAL A 7 14.86 6.70 -26.75
CA VAL A 7 14.01 6.53 -25.57
C VAL A 7 13.53 7.88 -25.06
N PRO A 8 12.22 8.10 -24.93
CA PRO A 8 11.67 9.33 -24.37
C PRO A 8 12.21 9.62 -22.96
N ARG A 9 12.43 10.89 -22.66
CA ARG A 9 12.99 11.31 -21.35
C ARG A 9 12.04 12.27 -20.65
N TYR A 10 11.80 12.03 -19.37
CA TYR A 10 11.06 12.94 -18.50
C TYR A 10 12.01 13.56 -17.49
N ARG A 11 12.25 14.89 -17.63
CA ARG A 11 13.31 15.60 -16.88
C ARG A 11 12.85 16.18 -15.55
N GLN A 12 11.56 16.20 -15.27
CA GLN A 12 11.07 16.63 -13.95
C GLN A 12 11.28 15.50 -12.93
N ASN A 13 11.61 15.88 -11.71
CA ASN A 13 11.80 14.90 -10.64
C ASN A 13 10.45 14.55 -9.99
N ILE A 14 9.96 13.35 -10.20
CA ILE A 14 8.68 12.86 -9.62
C ILE A 14 8.74 12.60 -8.12
N TYR A 15 9.88 12.87 -7.49
CA TYR A 15 10.11 12.78 -6.05
C TYR A 15 10.32 14.15 -5.38
N ASP A 16 10.14 15.26 -6.10
CA ASP A 16 10.01 16.57 -5.47
C ASP A 16 8.71 16.66 -4.68
N VAL A 17 8.64 17.52 -3.68
CA VAL A 17 7.52 17.61 -2.73
C VAL A 17 6.19 17.80 -3.48
N ASP A 18 6.13 18.76 -4.40
CA ASP A 18 4.92 19.06 -5.17
C ASP A 18 4.47 17.86 -6.02
N ALA A 19 5.43 17.14 -6.63
CA ALA A 19 5.14 15.95 -7.42
C ALA A 19 4.75 14.73 -6.57
N ILE A 20 5.08 14.70 -5.30
CA ILE A 20 4.62 13.68 -4.35
C ILE A 20 3.20 13.97 -3.90
N VAL A 21 2.89 15.23 -3.60
CA VAL A 21 1.58 15.68 -3.13
C VAL A 21 0.53 15.59 -4.24
N ASP A 22 0.86 16.03 -5.45
CA ASP A 22 0.00 15.86 -6.64
C ASP A 22 0.77 15.17 -7.78
N PRO A 23 0.80 13.83 -7.81
CA PRO A 23 1.56 13.08 -8.79
C PRO A 23 0.88 12.95 -10.16
N TYR A 24 -0.43 13.14 -10.24
CA TYR A 24 -1.24 12.80 -11.41
C TYR A 24 -0.91 13.59 -12.68
N PRO A 25 -0.60 14.90 -12.64
CA PRO A 25 -0.15 15.63 -13.83
C PRO A 25 1.17 15.08 -14.40
N HIS A 26 2.09 14.63 -13.54
CA HIS A 26 3.33 13.97 -13.95
C HIS A 26 3.05 12.62 -14.61
N TYR A 27 2.15 11.83 -14.03
CA TYR A 27 1.78 10.52 -14.55
C TYR A 27 1.08 10.62 -15.90
N GLN A 28 0.22 11.59 -16.11
CA GLN A 28 -0.41 11.85 -17.39
C GLN A 28 0.64 12.14 -18.49
N ARG A 29 1.64 12.98 -18.17
CA ARG A 29 2.75 13.28 -19.10
C ARG A 29 3.60 12.05 -19.40
N LEU A 30 3.88 11.21 -18.39
CA LEU A 30 4.62 9.96 -18.59
C LEU A 30 3.87 9.02 -19.53
N ARG A 31 2.56 8.80 -19.33
CA ARG A 31 1.75 7.97 -20.24
C ARG A 31 1.74 8.51 -21.68
N ALA A 32 1.69 9.82 -21.84
CA ALA A 32 1.71 10.47 -23.15
C ALA A 32 3.07 10.29 -23.88
N LEU A 33 4.19 10.26 -23.14
CA LEU A 33 5.52 10.12 -23.71
C LEU A 33 5.80 8.72 -24.29
N GLY A 34 5.23 7.66 -23.70
CA GLY A 34 5.43 6.31 -24.24
C GLY A 34 5.29 5.20 -23.21
N PRO A 35 5.47 3.93 -23.65
CA PRO A 35 5.33 2.75 -22.78
C PRO A 35 6.44 2.65 -21.72
N ALA A 36 7.68 3.04 -22.07
CA ALA A 36 8.81 3.14 -21.17
C ALA A 36 9.53 4.49 -21.37
N VAL A 37 9.69 5.24 -20.28
CA VAL A 37 10.23 6.61 -20.27
C VAL A 37 11.43 6.67 -19.34
N TRP A 38 12.57 7.20 -19.82
CA TRP A 38 13.75 7.36 -18.98
C TRP A 38 13.59 8.52 -17.99
N LEU A 39 13.81 8.25 -16.69
CA LEU A 39 13.87 9.22 -15.61
C LEU A 39 15.33 9.53 -15.25
N PRO A 40 15.91 10.65 -15.72
CA PRO A 40 17.33 10.93 -15.51
C PRO A 40 17.72 11.10 -14.07
N HIS A 41 16.85 11.68 -13.22
CA HIS A 41 17.10 11.89 -11.80
C HIS A 41 17.24 10.57 -11.03
N GLN A 42 16.41 9.57 -11.34
CA GLN A 42 16.41 8.26 -10.68
C GLN A 42 17.26 7.24 -11.43
N ARG A 43 17.63 7.51 -12.70
CA ARG A 43 18.36 6.62 -13.58
C ARG A 43 17.65 5.26 -13.78
N VAL A 44 16.33 5.32 -14.00
CA VAL A 44 15.45 4.16 -14.21
C VAL A 44 14.50 4.42 -15.37
N TYR A 45 13.92 3.36 -15.92
CA TYR A 45 12.79 3.47 -16.83
C TYR A 45 11.48 3.52 -16.04
N ALA A 46 10.60 4.47 -16.33
CA ALA A 46 9.24 4.50 -15.80
C ALA A 46 8.31 3.77 -16.77
N VAL A 47 7.51 2.85 -16.24
CA VAL A 47 6.40 2.19 -16.92
C VAL A 47 5.13 2.69 -16.28
N SER A 48 4.25 3.35 -17.04
CA SER A 48 3.16 4.16 -16.49
C SER A 48 1.79 3.89 -17.11
N ARG A 49 1.72 3.23 -18.27
CA ARG A 49 0.48 2.79 -18.94
C ARG A 49 -0.03 1.49 -18.32
N TYR A 50 -1.32 1.31 -18.28
CA TYR A 50 -1.93 0.13 -17.65
C TYR A 50 -1.47 -1.19 -18.27
N ALA A 51 -1.55 -1.31 -19.60
CA ALA A 51 -1.17 -2.54 -20.29
C ALA A 51 0.30 -2.91 -20.07
N ASP A 52 1.19 -1.92 -20.15
CA ASP A 52 2.63 -2.12 -19.96
C ASP A 52 2.97 -2.46 -18.49
N CYS A 53 2.36 -1.75 -17.52
CA CYS A 53 2.51 -2.08 -16.10
C CYS A 53 2.06 -3.51 -15.81
N LYS A 54 0.91 -3.91 -16.33
CA LYS A 54 0.36 -5.25 -16.14
C LYS A 54 1.26 -6.31 -16.77
N ALA A 55 1.77 -6.07 -17.98
CA ALA A 55 2.69 -6.97 -18.66
C ALA A 55 3.98 -7.20 -17.84
N VAL A 56 4.59 -6.10 -17.34
CA VAL A 56 5.78 -6.19 -16.48
C VAL A 56 5.51 -6.93 -15.19
N LEU A 57 4.33 -6.77 -14.59
CA LEU A 57 3.97 -7.43 -13.33
C LEU A 57 3.65 -8.94 -13.50
N LEU A 58 3.26 -9.36 -14.69
CA LEU A 58 2.92 -10.76 -15.00
C LEU A 58 4.13 -11.57 -15.49
N ASP A 59 5.17 -10.92 -16.00
CA ASP A 59 6.39 -11.56 -16.49
C ASP A 59 7.49 -11.50 -15.41
N ASP A 60 7.35 -12.31 -14.37
CA ASP A 60 8.26 -12.38 -13.22
C ASP A 60 9.60 -13.08 -13.56
N GLU A 61 9.70 -13.79 -14.68
CA GLU A 61 10.96 -14.32 -15.18
C GLU A 61 11.85 -13.24 -15.80
N SER A 62 11.27 -12.31 -16.52
CA SER A 62 12.01 -11.21 -17.18
C SER A 62 12.21 -10.01 -16.25
N PHE A 63 11.27 -9.76 -15.33
CA PHE A 63 11.23 -8.60 -14.45
C PHE A 63 11.23 -9.02 -12.98
N VAL A 64 12.43 -9.33 -12.48
CA VAL A 64 12.63 -9.93 -11.15
C VAL A 64 12.48 -8.94 -10.01
N SER A 65 12.02 -9.46 -8.86
CA SER A 65 11.91 -8.75 -7.58
C SER A 65 13.08 -9.05 -6.63
N GLY A 66 13.74 -10.21 -6.77
CA GLY A 66 14.80 -10.66 -5.85
C GLY A 66 16.04 -9.77 -5.80
N ASP A 67 16.28 -8.98 -6.84
CA ASP A 67 17.29 -7.91 -6.83
C ASP A 67 16.81 -6.63 -6.12
N GLY A 68 15.64 -6.67 -5.50
CA GLY A 68 14.99 -5.59 -4.76
C GLY A 68 14.00 -4.78 -5.59
N VAL A 69 12.93 -4.34 -4.94
CA VAL A 69 11.85 -3.54 -5.56
C VAL A 69 11.99 -2.04 -5.29
N SER A 70 12.99 -1.63 -4.53
CA SER A 70 13.28 -0.25 -4.16
C SER A 70 14.14 0.46 -5.22
N LEU A 71 14.10 1.79 -5.26
CA LEU A 71 15.07 2.58 -6.02
C LEU A 71 16.40 2.74 -5.25
N ASN A 72 16.36 2.60 -3.94
CA ASN A 72 17.53 2.68 -3.06
C ASN A 72 18.27 1.34 -3.00
N PRO A 73 19.53 1.24 -3.45
CA PRO A 73 20.29 -0.01 -3.42
C PRO A 73 20.61 -0.51 -1.99
N VAL A 74 20.68 0.40 -1.00
CA VAL A 74 20.87 0.03 0.40
C VAL A 74 19.61 -0.66 0.94
N ALA A 75 18.43 -0.09 0.68
CA ALA A 75 17.14 -0.70 1.05
C ALA A 75 16.98 -2.08 0.38
N ASN A 76 17.36 -2.25 -0.89
CA ASN A 76 17.34 -3.54 -1.57
C ASN A 76 18.25 -4.58 -0.91
N ARG A 77 19.41 -4.15 -0.39
CA ARG A 77 20.31 -5.05 0.33
C ARG A 77 19.76 -5.46 1.69
N LEU A 78 19.17 -4.51 2.43
CA LEU A 78 18.57 -4.76 3.73
C LEU A 78 17.27 -5.59 3.62
N GLY A 79 16.52 -5.42 2.53
CA GLY A 79 15.28 -6.16 2.26
C GLY A 79 15.50 -7.61 1.75
N ARG A 80 16.75 -8.07 1.60
CA ARG A 80 17.01 -9.48 1.26
C ARG A 80 16.43 -10.40 2.33
N GLY A 81 15.79 -11.48 1.90
CA GLY A 81 15.15 -12.42 2.80
C GLY A 81 13.65 -12.15 3.02
N THR A 82 13.10 -11.01 2.54
CA THR A 82 11.67 -10.76 2.54
C THR A 82 10.97 -11.51 1.40
N THR A 83 9.67 -11.72 1.53
CA THR A 83 8.81 -12.26 0.45
C THR A 83 8.83 -11.31 -0.76
N LEU A 84 8.78 -10.01 -0.49
CA LEU A 84 8.74 -8.98 -1.52
C LEU A 84 10.02 -8.96 -2.39
N ASN A 85 11.20 -9.23 -1.81
CA ASN A 85 12.49 -9.25 -2.51
C ASN A 85 12.98 -10.69 -2.70
N SER A 86 12.15 -11.54 -3.29
CA SER A 86 12.46 -12.93 -3.65
C SER A 86 11.78 -13.28 -4.98
N ASP A 87 12.23 -14.32 -5.63
CA ASP A 87 11.69 -14.81 -6.92
C ASP A 87 11.52 -16.34 -6.87
N ALA A 88 10.76 -16.90 -7.80
CA ALA A 88 10.59 -18.32 -8.05
C ALA A 88 10.27 -19.13 -6.76
N ASP A 89 10.96 -20.24 -6.53
CA ASP A 89 10.72 -21.15 -5.40
C ASP A 89 10.98 -20.50 -4.04
N ASP A 90 11.95 -19.59 -3.93
CA ASP A 90 12.21 -18.84 -2.68
C ASP A 90 11.03 -17.93 -2.32
N HIS A 91 10.46 -17.25 -3.32
CA HIS A 91 9.24 -16.47 -3.14
C HIS A 91 8.04 -17.36 -2.77
N ALA A 92 7.84 -18.46 -3.50
CA ALA A 92 6.72 -19.38 -3.25
C ALA A 92 6.77 -19.95 -1.84
N THR A 93 7.96 -20.35 -1.38
CA THR A 93 8.18 -20.89 -0.03
C THR A 93 7.82 -19.86 1.04
N LYS A 94 8.40 -18.65 0.98
CA LYS A 94 8.12 -17.58 1.96
C LYS A 94 6.65 -17.18 1.95
N ARG A 95 6.06 -17.05 0.75
CA ARG A 95 4.65 -16.72 0.59
C ARG A 95 3.73 -17.75 1.23
N SER A 96 4.08 -19.04 1.14
CA SER A 96 3.29 -20.15 1.67
C SER A 96 3.14 -20.10 3.20
N VAL A 97 4.13 -19.56 3.92
CA VAL A 97 4.11 -19.43 5.39
C VAL A 97 2.88 -18.68 5.86
N LEU A 98 2.42 -17.67 5.11
CA LEU A 98 1.26 -16.86 5.48
C LEU A 98 0.01 -17.11 4.66
N ALA A 99 0.11 -17.85 3.56
CA ALA A 99 -1.01 -17.99 2.63
C ALA A 99 -2.29 -18.51 3.30
N HIS A 100 -2.15 -19.41 4.27
CA HIS A 100 -3.29 -19.99 5.00
C HIS A 100 -4.09 -18.97 5.81
N ARG A 101 -3.43 -17.89 6.33
CA ARG A 101 -4.07 -16.82 7.10
C ARG A 101 -4.81 -15.81 6.24
N MET A 102 -4.42 -15.70 4.97
CA MET A 102 -5.00 -14.75 4.01
C MET A 102 -6.08 -15.39 3.12
N THR A 103 -6.42 -16.65 3.39
CA THR A 103 -7.52 -17.31 2.67
C THR A 103 -8.88 -16.67 3.01
N PRO A 104 -9.86 -16.71 2.09
CA PRO A 104 -11.22 -16.22 2.38
C PRO A 104 -11.84 -16.87 3.62
N LYS A 105 -11.50 -18.16 3.91
CA LYS A 105 -11.97 -18.87 5.09
C LYS A 105 -11.37 -18.31 6.38
N ALA A 106 -10.09 -17.98 6.39
CA ALA A 106 -9.41 -17.40 7.54
C ALA A 106 -9.91 -15.97 7.82
N LEU A 107 -10.03 -15.15 6.77
CA LEU A 107 -10.54 -13.79 6.87
C LEU A 107 -11.99 -13.73 7.37
N ARG A 108 -12.84 -14.67 6.96
CA ARG A 108 -14.20 -14.76 7.51
C ARG A 108 -14.23 -14.95 9.02
N LYS A 109 -13.24 -15.62 9.62
CA LYS A 109 -13.16 -15.77 11.09
C LYS A 109 -12.81 -14.47 11.80
N MET A 110 -12.15 -13.55 11.11
CA MET A 110 -11.78 -12.24 11.63
C MET A 110 -12.86 -11.17 11.41
N THR A 111 -13.86 -11.46 10.57
CA THR A 111 -14.85 -10.45 10.14
C THR A 111 -15.51 -9.78 11.34
N THR A 112 -16.07 -10.55 12.28
CA THR A 112 -16.73 -10.00 13.46
C THR A 112 -15.79 -9.12 14.29
N THR A 113 -14.57 -9.57 14.56
CA THR A 113 -13.59 -8.79 15.33
C THR A 113 -13.25 -7.47 14.65
N VAL A 114 -13.06 -7.48 13.33
CA VAL A 114 -12.75 -6.25 12.57
C VAL A 114 -13.95 -5.31 12.48
N GLU A 115 -15.16 -5.86 12.34
CA GLU A 115 -16.40 -5.07 12.33
C GLU A 115 -16.69 -4.43 13.69
N GLU A 116 -16.51 -5.15 14.79
CA GLU A 116 -16.65 -4.63 16.16
C GLU A 116 -15.60 -3.54 16.45
N ALA A 117 -14.35 -3.76 16.03
CA ALA A 117 -13.30 -2.75 16.14
C ALA A 117 -13.64 -1.47 15.35
N ALA A 118 -14.13 -1.61 14.12
CA ALA A 118 -14.56 -0.48 13.30
C ALA A 118 -15.74 0.28 13.93
N ASP A 119 -16.73 -0.44 14.46
CA ASP A 119 -17.86 0.17 15.18
C ASP A 119 -17.41 0.94 16.42
N GLY A 120 -16.47 0.40 17.18
CA GLY A 120 -15.89 1.07 18.36
C GLY A 120 -15.10 2.34 18.00
N VAL A 121 -14.33 2.28 16.92
CA VAL A 121 -13.57 3.43 16.40
C VAL A 121 -14.51 4.55 15.95
N VAL A 122 -15.54 4.23 15.15
CA VAL A 122 -16.52 5.22 14.67
C VAL A 122 -17.33 5.81 15.82
N ALA A 123 -17.80 4.98 16.78
CA ALA A 123 -18.54 5.45 17.94
C ALA A 123 -17.73 6.44 18.78
N ARG A 124 -16.43 6.19 18.96
CA ARG A 124 -15.52 7.10 19.67
C ARG A 124 -15.32 8.39 18.91
N ALA A 125 -15.05 8.34 17.60
CA ALA A 125 -14.88 9.54 16.78
C ALA A 125 -16.13 10.42 16.79
N MET A 126 -17.33 9.84 16.75
CA MET A 126 -18.60 10.58 16.82
C MET A 126 -18.86 11.25 18.17
N SER A 127 -18.15 10.88 19.24
CA SER A 127 -18.23 11.55 20.55
C SER A 127 -17.25 12.73 20.69
N MET A 128 -16.40 12.95 19.68
CA MET A 128 -15.40 14.03 19.68
C MET A 128 -15.97 15.29 19.05
N LEU A 129 -15.47 16.45 19.47
CA LEU A 129 -15.85 17.74 18.88
C LEU A 129 -15.09 18.03 17.59
N ASP A 130 -13.81 17.66 17.55
CA ASP A 130 -12.91 17.80 16.43
C ASP A 130 -12.40 16.41 16.04
N VAL A 131 -12.63 15.97 14.82
CA VAL A 131 -12.20 14.66 14.32
C VAL A 131 -11.11 14.84 13.28
N ASP A 132 -9.98 14.16 13.46
CA ASP A 132 -9.03 13.93 12.38
C ASP A 132 -9.28 12.57 11.76
N GLY A 133 -9.80 12.56 10.52
CA GLY A 133 -10.11 11.32 9.80
C GLY A 133 -8.92 10.39 9.61
N VAL A 134 -7.68 10.91 9.67
CA VAL A 134 -6.47 10.08 9.62
C VAL A 134 -6.19 9.45 10.97
N GLU A 135 -6.08 10.25 12.03
CA GLU A 135 -5.68 9.79 13.36
C GLU A 135 -6.80 8.97 14.03
N ASP A 136 -8.02 9.54 14.08
CA ASP A 136 -9.11 9.01 14.89
C ASP A 136 -9.87 7.86 14.21
N LEU A 137 -9.80 7.75 12.87
CA LEU A 137 -10.49 6.73 12.10
C LEU A 137 -9.52 5.82 11.34
N ALA A 138 -8.79 6.37 10.34
CA ALA A 138 -8.01 5.56 9.41
C ALA A 138 -6.83 4.83 10.09
N THR A 139 -6.20 5.45 11.08
CA THR A 139 -5.09 4.88 11.87
C THR A 139 -5.59 3.97 12.98
N ALA A 140 -6.66 4.38 13.67
CA ALA A 140 -7.16 3.69 14.85
C ALA A 140 -7.58 2.24 14.57
N LEU A 141 -8.22 1.97 13.41
CA LEU A 141 -8.67 0.61 13.09
C LEU A 141 -7.51 -0.35 12.80
N PRO A 142 -6.58 -0.10 11.86
CA PRO A 142 -5.46 -1.00 11.63
C PRO A 142 -4.57 -1.21 12.87
N LEU A 143 -4.35 -0.18 13.67
CA LEU A 143 -3.58 -0.33 14.92
C LEU A 143 -4.28 -1.21 15.96
N SER A 144 -5.60 -1.34 15.94
CA SER A 144 -6.32 -2.24 16.83
C SER A 144 -6.33 -3.70 16.38
N VAL A 145 -5.98 -3.99 15.12
CA VAL A 145 -6.10 -5.33 14.50
C VAL A 145 -4.73 -5.92 14.14
N VAL A 146 -3.92 -5.14 13.41
CA VAL A 146 -2.70 -5.65 12.77
C VAL A 146 -1.61 -6.10 13.76
N PRO A 147 -1.33 -5.39 14.87
CA PRO A 147 -0.27 -5.82 15.79
C PRO A 147 -0.50 -7.21 16.38
N ASP A 148 -1.73 -7.54 16.74
CA ASP A 148 -2.09 -8.87 17.28
C ASP A 148 -2.04 -9.95 16.18
N LEU A 149 -2.51 -9.62 14.99
CA LEU A 149 -2.47 -10.53 13.83
C LEU A 149 -1.03 -10.90 13.46
N VAL A 150 -0.14 -9.91 13.42
CA VAL A 150 1.28 -10.14 13.14
C VAL A 150 2.00 -10.76 14.34
N GLY A 151 1.51 -10.50 15.56
CA GLY A 151 2.04 -11.05 16.79
C GLY A 151 3.15 -10.21 17.41
N TRP A 152 3.13 -8.90 17.17
CA TRP A 152 4.06 -8.01 17.83
C TRP A 152 3.71 -7.84 19.31
N PRO A 153 4.72 -7.92 20.22
CA PRO A 153 4.49 -7.69 21.64
C PRO A 153 4.00 -6.25 21.88
N GLU A 154 3.35 -6.01 23.03
CA GLU A 154 2.86 -4.67 23.38
C GLU A 154 3.98 -3.62 23.41
N ASP A 155 5.13 -4.01 23.99
CA ASP A 155 6.35 -3.17 23.96
C ASP A 155 6.78 -2.86 22.52
N GLY A 156 6.85 -1.58 22.18
CA GLY A 156 7.24 -1.07 20.87
C GLY A 156 6.10 -0.87 19.87
N ARG A 157 4.84 -1.10 20.23
CA ARG A 157 3.68 -0.84 19.34
C ARG A 157 3.51 0.65 19.04
N GLU A 158 3.91 1.52 19.95
CA GLU A 158 3.91 2.98 19.79
C GLU A 158 4.80 3.46 18.63
N GLU A 159 5.77 2.65 18.24
CA GLU A 159 6.73 2.97 17.16
C GLU A 159 6.30 2.47 15.78
N LEU A 160 5.27 1.62 15.70
CA LEU A 160 4.91 0.88 14.48
C LEU A 160 4.65 1.79 13.28
N LEU A 161 3.89 2.88 13.48
CA LEU A 161 3.58 3.83 12.39
C LEU A 161 4.83 4.57 11.92
N ARG A 162 5.67 5.00 12.84
CA ARG A 162 6.93 5.68 12.53
C ARG A 162 7.84 4.75 11.73
N TRP A 163 7.95 3.49 12.13
CA TRP A 163 8.76 2.50 11.44
C TRP A 163 8.19 2.13 10.06
N ALA A 164 6.86 1.98 9.94
CA ALA A 164 6.21 1.69 8.67
C ALA A 164 6.46 2.81 7.65
N GLY A 165 6.16 4.06 8.01
CA GLY A 165 6.39 5.21 7.13
C GLY A 165 7.86 5.38 6.74
N ALA A 166 8.80 5.18 7.69
CA ALA A 166 10.23 5.22 7.42
C ALA A 166 10.69 4.11 6.46
N THR A 167 10.10 2.91 6.55
CA THR A 167 10.40 1.82 5.62
C THR A 167 10.09 2.22 4.17
N PHE A 168 8.93 2.80 3.94
CA PHE A 168 8.53 3.27 2.62
C PHE A 168 9.38 4.45 2.12
N ASP A 169 9.76 5.37 2.99
CA ASP A 169 10.70 6.44 2.62
C ASP A 169 12.09 5.89 2.23
N ALA A 170 12.58 4.90 2.96
CA ALA A 170 13.85 4.24 2.66
C ALA A 170 13.84 3.51 1.32
N MET A 171 12.68 3.01 0.85
CA MET A 171 12.54 2.29 -0.42
C MET A 171 12.55 3.21 -1.65
N GLY A 172 12.33 4.51 -1.49
CA GLY A 172 12.41 5.50 -2.58
C GLY A 172 13.83 5.70 -3.11
N PRO A 173 14.08 6.76 -3.90
CA PRO A 173 15.43 7.12 -4.31
C PRO A 173 16.27 7.60 -3.12
N ILE A 174 17.60 7.64 -3.29
CA ILE A 174 18.46 8.28 -2.29
C ILE A 174 18.21 9.78 -2.30
N ASN A 175 17.54 10.27 -1.24
CA ASN A 175 17.20 11.68 -1.02
C ASN A 175 17.15 11.96 0.50
N CYS A 176 16.82 13.19 0.90
CA CYS A 176 16.74 13.57 2.31
C CYS A 176 15.77 12.71 3.13
N ARG A 177 14.64 12.27 2.54
CA ARG A 177 13.66 11.40 3.21
C ARG A 177 14.22 10.01 3.47
N SER A 178 14.80 9.36 2.45
CA SER A 178 15.39 8.02 2.63
C SER A 178 16.58 8.02 3.60
N VAL A 179 17.36 9.11 3.64
CA VAL A 179 18.45 9.28 4.62
C VAL A 179 17.87 9.51 6.01
N GLY A 180 16.86 10.38 6.16
CA GLY A 180 16.17 10.63 7.43
C GLY A 180 15.50 9.39 8.02
N ALA A 181 15.03 8.47 7.17
CA ALA A 181 14.40 7.21 7.56
C ALA A 181 15.39 6.17 8.15
N ALA A 182 16.68 6.31 7.91
CA ALA A 182 17.67 5.27 8.22
C ALA A 182 17.69 4.85 9.70
N LYS A 183 17.54 5.81 10.63
CA LYS A 183 17.51 5.55 12.07
C LYS A 183 16.28 4.68 12.44
N ALA A 184 15.10 5.08 12.01
CA ALA A 184 13.86 4.37 12.30
C ALA A 184 13.85 2.94 11.71
N VAL A 185 14.38 2.76 10.49
CA VAL A 185 14.54 1.44 9.88
C VAL A 185 15.51 0.57 10.69
N ALA A 186 16.63 1.12 11.16
CA ALA A 186 17.59 0.38 11.97
C ALA A 186 16.99 -0.02 13.34
N GLU A 187 16.23 0.85 13.98
CA GLU A 187 15.49 0.57 15.22
C GLU A 187 14.48 -0.57 15.00
N MET A 188 13.67 -0.50 13.95
CA MET A 188 12.71 -1.57 13.60
C MET A 188 13.40 -2.91 13.37
N MET A 189 14.48 -2.95 12.60
CA MET A 189 15.23 -4.19 12.36
C MET A 189 15.83 -4.75 13.66
N THR A 190 16.36 -3.89 14.53
CA THR A 190 16.86 -4.26 15.86
C THR A 190 15.76 -4.85 16.72
N PHE A 191 14.58 -4.23 16.69
CA PHE A 191 13.41 -4.72 17.41
C PHE A 191 12.98 -6.09 16.87
N ALA A 192 12.84 -6.25 15.56
CA ALA A 192 12.47 -7.53 14.94
C ALA A 192 13.45 -8.66 15.29
N HIS A 193 14.77 -8.38 15.28
CA HIS A 193 15.78 -9.34 15.72
C HIS A 193 15.61 -9.72 17.20
N ARG A 194 15.31 -8.75 18.07
CA ARG A 194 15.05 -9.00 19.51
C ARG A 194 13.81 -9.88 19.70
N VAL A 195 12.71 -9.57 19.00
CA VAL A 195 11.46 -10.36 19.06
C VAL A 195 11.70 -11.80 18.61
N VAL A 196 12.39 -12.00 17.50
CA VAL A 196 12.72 -13.35 16.99
C VAL A 196 13.66 -14.10 17.95
N LYS A 197 14.72 -13.45 18.42
CA LYS A 197 15.69 -14.06 19.35
C LYS A 197 15.04 -14.50 20.66
N ASN A 198 14.16 -13.69 21.21
CA ASN A 198 13.48 -13.96 22.46
C ASN A 198 12.19 -14.79 22.26
N ARG A 199 11.82 -15.06 21.00
CA ARG A 199 10.54 -15.71 20.63
C ARG A 199 9.33 -15.06 21.28
N SER A 200 9.35 -13.74 21.44
CA SER A 200 8.32 -12.95 22.12
C SER A 200 7.17 -12.54 21.19
N VAL A 201 6.79 -13.41 20.28
CA VAL A 201 5.60 -13.26 19.42
C VAL A 201 4.36 -13.82 20.13
N LEU A 202 3.18 -13.29 19.77
CA LEU A 202 1.92 -13.83 20.29
C LEU A 202 1.64 -15.22 19.72
N ASP A 203 1.18 -16.13 20.55
CA ASP A 203 0.78 -17.46 20.11
C ASP A 203 -0.34 -17.40 19.07
N GLY A 204 -0.24 -18.25 18.05
CA GLY A 204 -1.22 -18.31 16.98
C GLY A 204 -1.22 -17.09 16.05
N SER A 205 -0.19 -16.25 16.07
CA SER A 205 0.02 -15.10 15.17
C SER A 205 0.80 -15.47 13.92
N MET A 206 0.94 -14.50 12.99
CA MET A 206 1.81 -14.65 11.82
C MET A 206 3.27 -14.85 12.21
N GLY A 207 3.75 -14.12 13.24
CA GLY A 207 5.10 -14.29 13.77
C GLY A 207 5.34 -15.67 14.35
N HIS A 208 4.32 -16.26 15.00
CA HIS A 208 4.37 -17.65 15.47
C HIS A 208 4.58 -18.61 14.28
N ASP A 209 3.84 -18.43 13.18
CA ASP A 209 3.98 -19.28 11.99
C ASP A 209 5.37 -19.14 11.34
N VAL A 210 5.93 -17.93 11.32
CA VAL A 210 7.29 -17.68 10.83
C VAL A 210 8.32 -18.45 11.65
N LEU A 211 8.21 -18.43 12.99
CA LEU A 211 9.12 -19.16 13.87
C LEU A 211 8.95 -20.67 13.75
N ALA A 212 7.71 -21.15 13.63
CA ALA A 212 7.41 -22.57 13.41
C ALA A 212 8.00 -23.07 12.08
N ALA A 213 7.82 -22.32 11.00
CA ALA A 213 8.36 -22.65 9.67
C ALA A 213 9.91 -22.72 9.67
N ALA A 214 10.55 -21.89 10.50
CA ALA A 214 12.01 -21.94 10.69
C ALA A 214 12.45 -23.17 11.50
N ASP A 215 11.71 -23.52 12.55
CA ASP A 215 11.98 -24.72 13.38
C ASP A 215 11.78 -26.02 12.56
N GLU A 216 10.82 -26.04 11.65
CA GLU A 216 10.56 -27.13 10.70
C GLU A 216 11.56 -27.20 9.54
N GLY A 217 12.43 -26.20 9.39
CA GLY A 217 13.39 -26.11 8.29
C GLY A 217 12.79 -25.71 6.94
N THR A 218 11.54 -25.21 6.93
CA THR A 218 10.87 -24.72 5.71
C THR A 218 11.49 -23.42 5.20
N ILE A 219 11.92 -22.55 6.13
CA ILE A 219 12.64 -21.30 5.82
C ILE A 219 13.96 -21.21 6.61
N ASP A 220 14.93 -20.44 6.10
CA ASP A 220 16.16 -20.13 6.86
C ASP A 220 15.78 -19.29 8.10
N PRO A 221 16.20 -19.70 9.33
CA PRO A 221 15.97 -18.93 10.54
C PRO A 221 16.47 -17.47 10.46
N LYS A 222 17.50 -17.21 9.64
CA LYS A 222 18.00 -15.84 9.39
C LYS A 222 17.01 -14.94 8.66
N ALA A 223 16.01 -15.51 7.97
CA ALA A 223 14.98 -14.75 7.28
C ALA A 223 13.87 -14.26 8.23
N CYS A 224 13.72 -14.86 9.43
CA CYS A 224 12.61 -14.54 10.33
C CYS A 224 12.48 -13.04 10.65
N PRO A 225 13.52 -12.27 11.02
CA PRO A 225 13.38 -10.85 11.30
C PRO A 225 12.91 -10.05 10.08
N ALA A 226 13.40 -10.38 8.88
CA ALA A 226 13.01 -9.71 7.64
C ALA A 226 11.55 -10.02 7.29
N LEU A 227 11.10 -11.27 7.46
CA LEU A 227 9.69 -11.66 7.23
C LEU A 227 8.75 -10.99 8.24
N MET A 228 9.14 -10.86 9.51
CA MET A 228 8.35 -10.13 10.50
C MET A 228 8.11 -8.67 10.07
N VAL A 229 9.13 -7.99 9.55
CA VAL A 229 9.02 -6.62 9.05
C VAL A 229 8.19 -6.56 7.76
N ASP A 230 8.36 -7.53 6.87
CA ASP A 230 7.66 -7.63 5.58
C ASP A 230 6.13 -7.76 5.74
N TYR A 231 5.67 -8.27 6.88
CA TYR A 231 4.25 -8.40 7.16
C TYR A 231 3.65 -7.21 7.89
N MET A 232 4.43 -6.55 8.73
CA MET A 232 3.95 -5.48 9.59
C MET A 232 3.93 -4.13 8.88
N ALA A 233 5.03 -3.69 8.30
CA ALA A 233 5.14 -2.35 7.72
C ALA A 233 4.12 -2.09 6.59
N PRO A 234 3.89 -3.01 5.61
CA PRO A 234 2.91 -2.79 4.57
C PRO A 234 1.46 -2.83 5.04
N SER A 235 1.16 -3.51 6.15
CA SER A 235 -0.21 -3.72 6.61
C SER A 235 -0.83 -2.49 7.26
N LEU A 236 -0.04 -1.52 7.71
CA LEU A 236 -0.51 -0.29 8.35
C LEU A 236 -0.71 0.85 7.34
N ASP A 237 0.37 1.43 6.83
CA ASP A 237 0.32 2.67 6.05
C ASP A 237 -0.56 2.60 4.80
N THR A 238 -0.61 1.44 4.12
CA THR A 238 -1.42 1.28 2.91
C THR A 238 -2.91 1.20 3.23
N THR A 239 -3.29 0.55 4.32
CA THR A 239 -4.70 0.47 4.77
C THR A 239 -5.15 1.82 5.32
N ILE A 240 -4.31 2.51 6.10
CA ILE A 240 -4.53 3.90 6.51
C ILE A 240 -4.76 4.79 5.29
N GLY A 241 -3.93 4.64 4.25
CA GLY A 241 -4.09 5.33 2.98
C GLY A 241 -5.43 5.06 2.32
N ALA A 242 -5.87 3.80 2.26
CA ALA A 242 -7.15 3.44 1.66
C ALA A 242 -8.35 4.02 2.44
N ILE A 243 -8.33 3.91 3.78
CA ILE A 243 -9.43 4.44 4.63
C ILE A 243 -9.46 5.96 4.58
N SER A 244 -8.32 6.64 4.75
CA SER A 244 -8.27 8.10 4.73
C SER A 244 -8.64 8.68 3.37
N SER A 245 -8.23 8.03 2.27
CA SER A 245 -8.66 8.40 0.92
C SER A 245 -10.17 8.20 0.71
N ALA A 246 -10.75 7.12 1.26
CA ALA A 246 -12.19 6.90 1.20
C ALA A 246 -12.96 8.03 1.91
N LEU A 247 -12.54 8.40 3.13
CA LEU A 247 -13.15 9.51 3.89
C LEU A 247 -13.06 10.83 3.11
N TYR A 248 -11.90 11.13 2.57
CA TYR A 248 -11.69 12.33 1.76
C TYR A 248 -12.57 12.33 0.52
N LEU A 249 -12.58 11.23 -0.25
CA LEU A 249 -13.38 11.14 -1.48
C LEU A 249 -14.89 11.26 -1.20
N PHE A 250 -15.39 10.61 -0.15
CA PHE A 250 -16.79 10.73 0.22
C PHE A 250 -17.16 12.11 0.77
N SER A 251 -16.23 12.85 1.39
CA SER A 251 -16.47 14.24 1.74
C SER A 251 -16.57 15.16 0.51
N GLN A 252 -15.87 14.82 -0.59
CA GLN A 252 -15.92 15.56 -1.84
C GLN A 252 -17.10 15.14 -2.77
N HIS A 253 -17.67 13.96 -2.52
CA HIS A 253 -18.74 13.36 -3.33
C HIS A 253 -19.92 12.91 -2.45
N PRO A 254 -20.63 13.85 -1.80
CA PRO A 254 -21.69 13.53 -0.84
C PRO A 254 -22.84 12.74 -1.47
N GLU A 255 -23.10 12.88 -2.76
CA GLU A 255 -24.10 12.10 -3.49
C GLU A 255 -23.75 10.61 -3.55
N GLN A 256 -22.46 10.28 -3.70
CA GLN A 256 -21.97 8.91 -3.71
C GLN A 256 -21.95 8.33 -2.28
N TRP A 257 -21.68 9.17 -1.28
CA TRP A 257 -21.84 8.75 0.11
C TRP A 257 -23.29 8.38 0.42
N GLN A 258 -24.27 9.18 -0.01
CA GLN A 258 -25.69 8.86 0.17
C GLN A 258 -26.08 7.57 -0.56
N ALA A 259 -25.52 7.31 -1.74
CA ALA A 259 -25.76 6.05 -2.46
C ALA A 259 -25.26 4.84 -1.67
N VAL A 260 -24.04 4.91 -1.08
CA VAL A 260 -23.48 3.86 -0.21
C VAL A 260 -24.34 3.63 1.04
N ARG A 261 -24.85 4.71 1.65
CA ARG A 261 -25.76 4.61 2.81
C ARG A 261 -27.08 3.95 2.46
N ALA A 262 -27.64 4.29 1.31
CA ALA A 262 -28.92 3.74 0.83
C ALA A 262 -28.77 2.26 0.42
N ASP A 263 -27.62 1.90 -0.17
CA ASP A 263 -27.31 0.53 -0.60
C ASP A 263 -25.87 0.13 -0.18
N PRO A 264 -25.70 -0.45 1.00
CA PRO A 264 -24.39 -0.92 1.47
C PRO A 264 -23.75 -2.03 0.61
N THR A 265 -24.49 -2.63 -0.33
CA THR A 265 -23.91 -3.61 -1.26
C THR A 265 -22.94 -2.98 -2.25
N LEU A 266 -22.94 -1.65 -2.39
CA LEU A 266 -21.99 -0.89 -3.19
C LEU A 266 -20.61 -0.77 -2.53
N ILE A 267 -20.48 -0.99 -1.22
CA ILE A 267 -19.22 -0.78 -0.47
C ILE A 267 -18.04 -1.58 -1.04
N PRO A 268 -18.16 -2.87 -1.38
CA PRO A 268 -17.03 -3.62 -1.96
C PRO A 268 -16.52 -3.03 -3.29
N GLY A 269 -17.41 -2.54 -4.14
CA GLY A 269 -17.07 -1.82 -5.37
C GLY A 269 -16.39 -0.49 -5.07
N ALA A 270 -16.95 0.29 -4.15
CA ALA A 270 -16.41 1.57 -3.70
C ALA A 270 -14.98 1.43 -3.14
N VAL A 271 -14.68 0.39 -2.36
CA VAL A 271 -13.31 0.13 -1.87
C VAL A 271 -12.33 -0.08 -3.02
N ASN A 272 -12.70 -0.84 -4.06
CA ASN A 272 -11.84 -1.02 -5.24
C ASN A 272 -11.66 0.30 -6.01
N GLU A 273 -12.70 1.11 -6.12
CA GLU A 273 -12.63 2.42 -6.80
C GLU A 273 -11.77 3.41 -6.01
N VAL A 274 -11.86 3.44 -4.68
CA VAL A 274 -10.96 4.23 -3.83
C VAL A 274 -9.50 3.87 -4.10
N VAL A 275 -9.15 2.57 -4.07
CA VAL A 275 -7.79 2.10 -4.33
C VAL A 275 -7.35 2.35 -5.77
N ARG A 276 -8.27 2.32 -6.74
CA ARG A 276 -7.97 2.73 -8.12
C ARG A 276 -7.69 4.23 -8.19
N PHE A 277 -8.55 5.04 -7.61
CA PHE A 277 -8.52 6.49 -7.73
C PHE A 277 -7.37 7.11 -6.96
N GLU A 278 -7.20 6.77 -5.68
CA GLU A 278 -6.10 7.18 -4.81
C GLU A 278 -5.29 5.96 -4.40
N SER A 279 -4.39 5.51 -5.26
CA SER A 279 -3.58 4.33 -4.99
C SER A 279 -2.64 4.56 -3.80
N PRO A 280 -2.84 3.93 -2.63
CA PRO A 280 -2.01 4.17 -1.45
C PRO A 280 -0.53 3.85 -1.70
N LEU A 281 -0.27 2.82 -2.51
CA LEU A 281 1.06 2.47 -2.98
C LEU A 281 1.22 2.98 -4.41
N ARG A 282 2.12 3.98 -4.62
CA ARG A 282 2.29 4.60 -5.94
C ARG A 282 3.00 3.73 -6.94
N ALA A 283 4.11 3.11 -6.55
CA ALA A 283 4.97 2.36 -7.45
C ALA A 283 5.96 1.46 -6.70
N PHE A 284 6.32 0.34 -7.32
CA PHE A 284 7.52 -0.42 -7.01
C PHE A 284 8.37 -0.63 -8.25
N SER A 285 9.64 -0.99 -8.06
CA SER A 285 10.50 -1.29 -9.20
C SER A 285 10.64 -2.79 -9.46
N ARG A 286 11.11 -3.10 -10.67
CA ARG A 286 11.58 -4.44 -11.09
C ARG A 286 12.95 -4.27 -11.73
N LYS A 287 13.71 -5.35 -11.81
CA LYS A 287 14.97 -5.37 -12.55
C LYS A 287 14.84 -6.30 -13.76
N ALA A 288 15.25 -5.84 -14.93
CA ALA A 288 15.30 -6.67 -16.13
C ALA A 288 16.40 -7.76 -15.98
N ALA A 289 16.00 -9.02 -15.91
CA ALA A 289 16.91 -10.17 -15.81
C ALA A 289 17.62 -10.47 -17.13
N ARG A 290 17.00 -10.09 -18.23
CA ARG A 290 17.50 -10.22 -19.61
C ARG A 290 17.21 -8.94 -20.39
N GLU A 291 17.66 -8.84 -21.61
CA GLU A 291 17.18 -7.83 -22.53
C GLU A 291 15.71 -8.14 -22.88
N VAL A 292 14.85 -7.13 -22.79
CA VAL A 292 13.39 -7.24 -22.99
C VAL A 292 12.88 -6.04 -23.76
N ASP A 293 11.69 -6.17 -24.30
CA ASP A 293 10.97 -5.06 -24.94
C ASP A 293 9.74 -4.68 -24.09
N VAL A 294 9.52 -3.38 -23.91
CA VAL A 294 8.31 -2.85 -23.26
C VAL A 294 7.61 -1.92 -24.24
N GLY A 295 6.59 -2.43 -24.92
CA GLY A 295 5.80 -1.66 -25.87
C GLY A 295 6.58 -1.07 -27.05
N GLY A 296 7.60 -1.76 -27.54
CA GLY A 296 8.49 -1.33 -28.61
C GLY A 296 9.74 -0.57 -28.14
N VAL A 297 9.95 -0.43 -26.81
CA VAL A 297 11.15 0.18 -26.23
C VAL A 297 12.08 -0.90 -25.71
N PRO A 298 13.30 -1.06 -26.28
CA PRO A 298 14.26 -2.05 -25.80
C PRO A 298 14.83 -1.66 -24.43
N ILE A 299 14.73 -2.55 -23.49
CA ILE A 299 15.22 -2.39 -22.13
C ILE A 299 16.42 -3.32 -21.92
N PRO A 300 17.63 -2.78 -21.74
CA PRO A 300 18.82 -3.59 -21.54
C PRO A 300 18.76 -4.41 -20.26
N ARG A 301 19.37 -5.61 -20.28
CA ARG A 301 19.57 -6.42 -19.08
C ARG A 301 20.18 -5.61 -17.93
N GLY A 302 19.68 -5.81 -16.71
CA GLY A 302 20.15 -5.14 -15.51
C GLY A 302 19.55 -3.75 -15.29
N SER A 303 18.73 -3.25 -16.24
CA SER A 303 17.99 -2.00 -16.06
C SER A 303 16.95 -2.13 -14.97
N ARG A 304 16.70 -1.03 -14.26
CA ARG A 304 15.60 -0.95 -13.29
C ARG A 304 14.42 -0.23 -13.91
N LEU A 305 13.23 -0.81 -13.75
CA LEU A 305 11.97 -0.25 -14.21
C LEU A 305 11.13 0.14 -12.98
N LEU A 306 10.67 1.37 -12.92
CA LEU A 306 9.69 1.84 -11.95
C LEU A 306 8.29 1.61 -12.52
N VAL A 307 7.55 0.66 -11.97
CA VAL A 307 6.18 0.33 -12.37
C VAL A 307 5.23 1.19 -11.56
N ILE A 308 4.55 2.15 -12.22
CA ILE A 308 3.76 3.19 -11.53
C ILE A 308 2.28 2.77 -11.53
N TYR A 309 1.87 2.04 -10.50
CA TYR A 309 0.50 1.54 -10.32
C TYR A 309 -0.55 2.65 -10.31
N ALA A 310 -0.26 3.74 -9.56
CA ALA A 310 -1.13 4.90 -9.49
C ALA A 310 -1.36 5.57 -10.85
N SER A 311 -0.36 5.55 -11.72
CA SER A 311 -0.50 6.03 -13.10
C SER A 311 -1.38 5.10 -13.94
N ALA A 312 -1.12 3.80 -13.88
CA ALA A 312 -1.90 2.78 -14.61
C ALA A 312 -3.39 2.82 -14.22
N ASN A 313 -3.67 3.08 -12.96
CA ASN A 313 -5.04 3.22 -12.44
C ASN A 313 -5.78 4.48 -12.93
N ARG A 314 -5.08 5.41 -13.57
CA ARG A 314 -5.65 6.62 -14.20
C ARG A 314 -5.39 6.65 -15.71
N ASP A 315 -5.14 5.50 -16.34
CA ASP A 315 -4.90 5.41 -17.79
C ASP A 315 -6.23 5.41 -18.57
N ALA A 316 -6.44 6.43 -19.42
CA ALA A 316 -7.65 6.54 -20.25
C ALA A 316 -7.76 5.45 -21.34
N ALA A 317 -6.67 4.73 -21.64
CA ALA A 317 -6.73 3.58 -22.54
C ALA A 317 -7.41 2.36 -21.89
N GLU A 318 -7.48 2.32 -20.54
CA GLU A 318 -8.08 1.23 -19.77
C GLU A 318 -9.39 1.64 -19.09
N TRP A 319 -9.45 2.89 -18.58
CA TRP A 319 -10.54 3.37 -17.75
C TRP A 319 -11.33 4.47 -18.44
N ASP A 320 -12.63 4.31 -18.57
CA ASP A 320 -13.51 5.42 -19.00
C ASP A 320 -13.50 6.50 -17.91
N ARG A 321 -13.39 7.79 -18.30
CA ARG A 321 -13.30 8.92 -17.38
C ARG A 321 -12.40 8.63 -16.18
N PRO A 322 -11.09 8.35 -16.37
CA PRO A 322 -10.17 7.83 -15.34
C PRO A 322 -10.01 8.78 -14.16
N ASP A 323 -10.18 10.07 -14.36
CA ASP A 323 -10.03 11.13 -13.36
C ASP A 323 -11.36 11.50 -12.66
N SER A 324 -12.41 10.67 -12.84
CA SER A 324 -13.67 10.77 -12.10
C SER A 324 -13.77 9.64 -11.09
N PHE A 325 -14.06 9.97 -9.83
CA PHE A 325 -14.41 9.01 -8.81
C PHE A 325 -15.85 8.51 -9.04
N ASP A 326 -16.04 7.21 -9.14
CA ASP A 326 -17.34 6.61 -9.48
C ASP A 326 -17.46 5.23 -8.82
N ILE A 327 -18.18 5.13 -7.70
CA ILE A 327 -18.36 3.90 -6.92
C ILE A 327 -19.12 2.79 -7.67
N THR A 328 -19.76 3.12 -8.80
CA THR A 328 -20.45 2.14 -9.66
C THR A 328 -19.52 1.52 -10.69
N ARG A 329 -18.28 2.00 -10.79
CA ARG A 329 -17.27 1.47 -11.70
C ARG A 329 -16.84 0.05 -11.30
N ASP A 330 -16.74 -0.87 -12.27
CA ASP A 330 -16.00 -2.12 -12.07
C ASP A 330 -14.48 -1.85 -12.02
N ALA A 331 -14.00 -1.56 -10.81
CA ALA A 331 -12.59 -1.32 -10.53
C ALA A 331 -11.84 -2.58 -10.04
N ALA A 332 -12.37 -3.78 -10.21
CA ALA A 332 -11.78 -5.03 -9.71
C ALA A 332 -10.38 -5.28 -10.30
N ARG A 333 -10.12 -4.82 -11.53
CA ARG A 333 -8.84 -5.00 -12.24
C ARG A 333 -7.79 -3.92 -11.95
N GLN A 334 -8.04 -2.99 -11.01
CA GLN A 334 -7.07 -1.95 -10.62
C GLN A 334 -5.73 -2.57 -10.15
N LEU A 335 -4.62 -1.85 -10.34
CA LEU A 335 -3.27 -2.33 -10.02
C LEU A 335 -2.71 -1.85 -8.67
N GLY A 336 -3.49 -1.17 -7.81
CA GLY A 336 -3.02 -0.72 -6.50
C GLY A 336 -2.65 -1.86 -5.55
N PHE A 337 -3.17 -3.08 -5.81
CA PHE A 337 -2.75 -4.32 -5.14
C PHE A 337 -1.71 -5.11 -5.94
N GLY A 338 -1.12 -4.54 -6.98
CA GLY A 338 -0.22 -5.25 -7.88
C GLY A 338 -0.94 -6.29 -8.75
N SER A 339 -0.15 -7.16 -9.40
CA SER A 339 -0.63 -8.28 -10.23
C SER A 339 0.44 -9.38 -10.28
N GLY A 340 0.07 -10.58 -10.76
CA GLY A 340 0.99 -11.72 -10.85
C GLY A 340 1.33 -12.33 -9.49
N VAL A 341 2.45 -13.03 -9.42
CA VAL A 341 2.90 -13.79 -8.24
C VAL A 341 3.15 -12.89 -7.03
N HIS A 342 3.57 -11.64 -7.27
CA HIS A 342 3.78 -10.61 -6.25
C HIS A 342 2.53 -9.75 -5.96
N GLY A 343 1.34 -10.13 -6.44
CA GLY A 343 0.09 -9.48 -6.04
C GLY A 343 -0.04 -9.44 -4.51
N CYS A 344 -0.62 -8.37 -3.97
CA CYS A 344 -0.68 -8.11 -2.53
C CYS A 344 -1.25 -9.31 -1.74
N ALA A 345 -0.47 -9.81 -0.77
CA ALA A 345 -0.90 -10.90 0.11
C ALA A 345 -2.03 -10.47 1.02
N GLY A 346 -1.96 -9.23 1.54
CA GLY A 346 -2.92 -8.67 2.48
C GLY A 346 -4.15 -8.04 1.85
N GLN A 347 -4.34 -8.11 0.51
CA GLN A 347 -5.45 -7.42 -0.15
C GLN A 347 -6.84 -7.79 0.41
N GLY A 348 -7.01 -9.01 0.88
CA GLY A 348 -8.26 -9.46 1.50
C GLY A 348 -8.51 -8.78 2.84
N LEU A 349 -7.47 -8.64 3.67
CA LEU A 349 -7.52 -7.95 4.96
C LEU A 349 -7.76 -6.46 4.77
N ALA A 350 -6.99 -5.80 3.89
CA ALA A 350 -7.15 -4.38 3.61
C ALA A 350 -8.57 -4.02 3.11
N ARG A 351 -9.15 -4.90 2.25
CA ARG A 351 -10.55 -4.75 1.85
C ARG A 351 -11.52 -4.99 3.00
N LEU A 352 -11.25 -5.93 3.89
CA LEU A 352 -12.09 -6.20 5.05
C LEU A 352 -12.10 -4.99 5.99
N GLU A 353 -10.94 -4.45 6.34
CA GLU A 353 -10.81 -3.29 7.23
C GLU A 353 -11.49 -2.05 6.63
N THR A 354 -11.18 -1.71 5.36
CA THR A 354 -11.77 -0.54 4.69
C THR A 354 -13.29 -0.70 4.55
N ARG A 355 -13.77 -1.90 4.19
CA ARG A 355 -15.20 -2.20 4.12
C ARG A 355 -15.88 -2.05 5.49
N SER A 356 -15.31 -2.62 6.54
CA SER A 356 -15.87 -2.56 7.89
C SER A 356 -15.96 -1.12 8.42
N MET A 357 -14.92 -0.30 8.13
CA MET A 357 -14.95 1.13 8.44
C MET A 357 -16.10 1.84 7.70
N LEU A 358 -16.23 1.64 6.39
CA LEU A 358 -17.31 2.26 5.61
C LEU A 358 -18.70 1.79 6.03
N GLN A 359 -18.85 0.51 6.40
CA GLN A 359 -20.10 -0.03 6.92
C GLN A 359 -20.47 0.59 8.28
N ALA A 360 -19.52 0.74 9.20
CA ALA A 360 -19.74 1.37 10.49
C ALA A 360 -20.14 2.84 10.34
N LEU A 361 -19.45 3.57 9.47
CA LEU A 361 -19.79 4.97 9.13
C LEU A 361 -21.17 5.08 8.47
N ALA A 362 -21.49 4.23 7.48
CA ALA A 362 -22.76 4.30 6.75
C ALA A 362 -23.99 4.10 7.65
N ARG A 363 -23.83 3.33 8.74
CA ARG A 363 -24.90 3.15 9.74
C ARG A 363 -25.15 4.39 10.59
N ARG A 364 -24.10 5.15 10.94
CA ARG A 364 -24.11 6.20 11.97
C ARG A 364 -24.01 7.62 11.44
N VAL A 365 -23.32 7.80 10.30
CA VAL A 365 -22.93 9.11 9.78
C VAL A 365 -23.79 9.47 8.57
N GLU A 366 -24.56 10.56 8.66
CA GLU A 366 -25.36 11.09 7.54
C GLU A 366 -24.48 11.76 6.49
N ARG A 367 -23.53 12.62 6.92
CA ARG A 367 -22.59 13.31 6.04
C ARG A 367 -21.19 13.33 6.64
N ILE A 368 -20.22 13.29 5.76
CA ILE A 368 -18.79 13.49 6.08
C ILE A 368 -18.42 14.84 5.50
N GLU A 369 -18.09 15.81 6.35
CA GLU A 369 -17.81 17.18 5.92
C GLU A 369 -16.39 17.59 6.31
N LEU A 370 -15.68 18.27 5.39
CA LEU A 370 -14.38 18.85 5.72
C LEU A 370 -14.57 20.10 6.59
N THR A 371 -13.83 20.20 7.68
CA THR A 371 -13.79 21.36 8.56
C THR A 371 -12.52 22.20 8.39
N GLY A 372 -11.60 21.76 7.54
CA GLY A 372 -10.35 22.44 7.25
C GLY A 372 -9.63 21.85 6.04
N GLU A 373 -8.45 22.39 5.73
CA GLU A 373 -7.62 21.96 4.60
C GLU A 373 -7.00 20.57 4.88
N PRO A 374 -7.23 19.57 3.99
CA PRO A 374 -6.54 18.28 4.07
C PRO A 374 -5.04 18.44 3.82
N LYS A 375 -4.23 17.66 4.52
CA LYS A 375 -2.78 17.64 4.31
C LYS A 375 -2.32 16.28 3.82
N TRP A 376 -1.64 16.25 2.67
CA TRP A 376 -1.03 15.04 2.12
C TRP A 376 0.33 14.77 2.73
N ALA A 377 0.60 13.53 3.05
CA ALA A 377 1.90 13.08 3.55
C ALA A 377 2.96 13.15 2.44
N VAL A 378 4.15 13.59 2.80
CA VAL A 378 5.30 13.62 1.89
C VAL A 378 6.14 12.38 2.11
N ASN A 379 5.80 11.29 1.40
CA ASN A 379 6.49 10.00 1.47
C ASN A 379 6.95 9.55 0.08
N ASN A 380 8.09 8.87 -0.01
CA ASN A 380 8.66 8.44 -1.29
C ASN A 380 7.80 7.40 -2.04
N ILE A 381 7.04 6.57 -1.34
CA ILE A 381 6.30 5.44 -1.91
C ILE A 381 4.80 5.55 -1.64
N ILE A 382 4.42 5.92 -0.41
CA ILE A 382 3.02 5.97 0.00
C ILE A 382 2.38 7.29 -0.43
N HIS A 383 1.15 7.21 -0.90
CA HIS A 383 0.26 8.34 -1.17
C HIS A 383 -0.93 8.23 -0.22
N ARG A 384 -0.96 9.06 0.80
CA ARG A 384 -2.02 9.11 1.80
C ARG A 384 -2.11 10.50 2.41
N LEU A 385 -3.21 10.75 3.08
CA LEU A 385 -3.36 11.94 3.90
C LEU A 385 -2.50 11.83 5.18
N GLU A 386 -1.94 12.95 5.60
CA GLU A 386 -1.28 13.14 6.91
C GLU A 386 -2.27 13.67 7.94
N ARG A 387 -3.22 14.53 7.48
CA ARG A 387 -4.27 15.13 8.29
C ARG A 387 -5.53 15.31 7.46
N LEU A 388 -6.69 15.04 8.06
CA LEU A 388 -8.00 15.17 7.43
C LEU A 388 -9.03 15.70 8.45
N PRO A 389 -9.14 17.03 8.65
CA PRO A 389 -10.10 17.60 9.58
C PRO A 389 -11.55 17.35 9.09
N LEU A 390 -12.36 16.69 9.92
CA LEU A 390 -13.72 16.28 9.56
C LEU A 390 -14.74 16.64 10.62
N GLU A 391 -15.97 16.83 10.17
CA GLU A 391 -17.18 16.71 10.95
C GLU A 391 -17.96 15.47 10.48
N LEU A 392 -18.33 14.61 11.42
CA LEU A 392 -19.19 13.45 11.19
C LEU A 392 -20.62 13.80 11.62
N VAL A 393 -21.45 14.19 10.66
CA VAL A 393 -22.85 14.56 10.96
C VAL A 393 -23.66 13.29 11.26
N PRO A 394 -24.26 13.15 12.48
CA PRO A 394 -24.99 11.95 12.87
C PRO A 394 -26.23 11.70 12.00
N SER A 395 -26.57 10.44 11.81
CA SER A 395 -27.88 10.03 11.23
C SER A 395 -29.01 10.33 12.22
N ARG A 396 -30.19 10.73 11.72
CA ARG A 396 -31.34 11.18 12.51
C ARG A 396 -31.90 10.20 13.55
N GLY A 397 -31.37 8.99 13.65
CA GLY A 397 -31.77 7.97 14.66
C GLY A 397 -30.82 7.83 15.85
N GLU A 398 -29.66 8.48 15.86
CA GLU A 398 -28.64 8.39 16.93
C GLU A 398 -28.61 9.65 17.85
N GLN A 399 -29.56 10.55 17.72
CA GLN A 399 -29.64 11.77 18.56
C GLN A 399 -30.44 11.57 19.86
N ALA A 400 -30.68 10.33 20.31
CA ALA A 400 -31.41 10.03 21.54
C ALA A 400 -30.51 9.45 22.63
#